data_82536c8d2ec259f3d5d1f99da4e6eb9e
#
_entry.id   82536c8d2ec259f3d5d1f99da4e6eb9e
#
_cell.length_a   1.000
_cell.length_b   1.000
_cell.length_c   1.000
_cell.angle_alpha   90.00
_cell.angle_beta   90.00
_cell.angle_gamma   90.00
#
_symmetry.space_group_name_H-M   'P 1'
#
loop_
_entity.id
_entity.type
_entity.pdbx_description
1 polymer ?
#
loop_
_entity_poly.entity_id
_entity_poly.type
_entity_poly.pdbx_seq_one_letter_code
_entity_poly.pdbx_strand_id
1 'polypeptide(L)'
;TQIDKKKQVEIHIYEDGQGGKAIKTIKMKASGENRWEATVKGDLKGKFYTFDIGKGETPGVFAKAVGVNGMRGAIVDMAETNPQGWENDQRPVIQSPADLVIYEMHWRDFSIDVSSGLKNKGKFLALTEPKAIEHLKNLGVNAVHILPSFDYASVDETKLDTPQYNWGYDPKNYNVPEGSYSTDPYNPVTRIKEFKQMVQALHKAGIRVILDVVYNHTFDIDNSNFNLTY
;
A
#
# COMPACT_ATOMS: atom_id res chain seq x y z
N THR A 1 -11.29 -14.47 -18.58
CA THR A 1 -12.74 -14.47 -18.88
C THR A 1 -13.03 -13.29 -19.78
N GLN A 2 -13.52 -13.53 -20.99
CA GLN A 2 -14.01 -12.47 -21.86
C GLN A 2 -15.15 -11.77 -21.14
N ILE A 3 -14.97 -10.51 -20.79
CA ILE A 3 -16.11 -9.67 -20.40
C ILE A 3 -17.04 -9.64 -21.59
N ASP A 4 -18.25 -10.19 -21.43
CA ASP A 4 -19.27 -10.13 -22.48
C ASP A 4 -19.45 -8.67 -22.87
N LYS A 5 -19.26 -8.34 -24.17
CA LYS A 5 -19.39 -6.97 -24.71
C LYS A 5 -20.73 -6.31 -24.40
N LYS A 6 -21.70 -7.07 -23.90
CA LYS A 6 -23.01 -6.59 -23.42
C LYS A 6 -23.03 -6.17 -21.95
N LYS A 7 -21.96 -6.46 -21.17
CA LYS A 7 -21.91 -6.02 -19.75
C LYS A 7 -21.68 -4.52 -19.66
N GLN A 8 -22.48 -3.91 -18.84
CA GLN A 8 -22.31 -2.50 -18.48
C GLN A 8 -21.15 -2.42 -17.48
N VAL A 9 -20.12 -1.65 -17.83
CA VAL A 9 -19.01 -1.34 -16.92
C VAL A 9 -19.21 0.08 -16.43
N GLU A 10 -19.11 0.29 -15.15
CA GLU A 10 -19.27 1.58 -14.50
C GLU A 10 -18.04 1.96 -13.69
N ILE A 11 -17.79 3.26 -13.59
CA ILE A 11 -16.89 3.85 -12.60
C ILE A 11 -17.73 4.70 -11.64
N HIS A 12 -17.51 4.48 -10.34
CA HIS A 12 -18.13 5.24 -9.27
C HIS A 12 -17.07 6.16 -8.63
N ILE A 13 -17.44 7.41 -8.38
CA ILE A 13 -16.58 8.38 -7.70
C ILE A 13 -17.17 8.67 -6.33
N TYR A 14 -16.30 8.76 -5.33
CA TYR A 14 -16.66 8.95 -3.93
C TYR A 14 -15.90 10.12 -3.30
N GLU A 15 -16.49 10.71 -2.29
CA GLU A 15 -15.85 11.71 -1.46
C GLU A 15 -14.80 11.06 -0.55
N ASP A 16 -15.15 9.94 0.08
CA ASP A 16 -14.37 9.28 1.13
C ASP A 16 -13.87 7.90 0.69
N GLY A 17 -12.79 7.42 1.30
CA GLY A 17 -12.17 6.13 1.04
C GLY A 17 -13.01 4.92 1.45
N GLN A 18 -14.00 5.14 2.32
CA GLN A 18 -14.95 4.11 2.77
C GLN A 18 -16.29 4.76 3.15
N GLY A 19 -17.39 3.99 3.07
CA GLY A 19 -18.73 4.47 3.42
C GLY A 19 -19.29 5.50 2.43
N GLY A 20 -20.43 6.09 2.75
CA GLY A 20 -21.11 7.06 1.91
C GLY A 20 -21.62 6.50 0.57
N LYS A 21 -22.26 7.36 -0.21
CA LYS A 21 -22.75 7.03 -1.55
C LYS A 21 -21.84 7.61 -2.62
N ALA A 22 -21.84 6.99 -3.80
CA ALA A 22 -21.15 7.55 -4.95
C ALA A 22 -21.70 8.97 -5.25
N ILE A 23 -20.79 9.95 -5.35
CA ILE A 23 -21.12 11.31 -5.77
C ILE A 23 -21.32 11.38 -7.29
N LYS A 24 -20.78 10.40 -8.01
CA LYS A 24 -20.92 10.29 -9.47
C LYS A 24 -20.78 8.82 -9.90
N THR A 25 -21.65 8.40 -10.80
CA THR A 25 -21.58 7.10 -11.48
C THR A 25 -21.56 7.34 -12.99
N ILE A 26 -20.59 6.77 -13.69
CA ILE A 26 -20.40 6.97 -15.12
C ILE A 26 -20.29 5.61 -15.81
N LYS A 27 -21.10 5.41 -16.85
CA LYS A 27 -20.96 4.27 -17.74
C LYS A 27 -19.70 4.42 -18.57
N MET A 28 -18.89 3.38 -18.57
CA MET A 28 -17.68 3.34 -19.38
C MET A 28 -17.99 2.84 -20.80
N LYS A 29 -17.22 3.25 -21.76
CA LYS A 29 -17.32 2.84 -23.16
C LYS A 29 -16.23 1.84 -23.49
N ALA A 30 -16.58 0.78 -24.21
CA ALA A 30 -15.59 -0.16 -24.73
C ALA A 30 -14.63 0.56 -25.69
N SER A 31 -13.34 0.38 -25.50
CA SER A 31 -12.25 0.98 -26.29
C SER A 31 -11.23 -0.10 -26.67
N GLY A 32 -11.58 -0.93 -27.66
CA GLY A 32 -10.77 -2.07 -28.10
C GLY A 32 -11.16 -3.40 -27.41
N GLU A 33 -10.26 -4.38 -27.47
CA GLU A 33 -10.47 -5.67 -26.82
C GLU A 33 -10.22 -5.56 -25.31
N ASN A 34 -11.21 -5.93 -24.51
CA ASN A 34 -11.12 -6.00 -23.04
C ASN A 34 -10.69 -4.68 -22.34
N ARG A 35 -10.89 -3.54 -23.01
CA ARG A 35 -10.59 -2.22 -22.48
C ARG A 35 -11.84 -1.36 -22.44
N TRP A 36 -12.00 -0.63 -21.33
CA TRP A 36 -13.11 0.29 -21.11
C TRP A 36 -12.57 1.65 -20.68
N GLU A 37 -13.18 2.71 -21.15
CA GLU A 37 -12.76 4.08 -20.90
C GLU A 37 -13.92 4.96 -20.50
N ALA A 38 -13.65 5.89 -19.58
CA ALA A 38 -14.52 7.00 -19.25
C ALA A 38 -13.69 8.25 -19.00
N THR A 39 -14.23 9.41 -19.37
CA THR A 39 -13.63 10.71 -19.06
C THR A 39 -14.52 11.44 -18.08
N VAL A 40 -13.95 11.85 -16.96
CA VAL A 40 -14.64 12.63 -15.93
C VAL A 40 -14.04 14.03 -15.89
N LYS A 41 -14.86 15.06 -16.16
CA LYS A 41 -14.41 16.45 -16.13
C LYS A 41 -14.29 16.94 -14.68
N GLY A 42 -13.29 17.80 -14.43
CA GLY A 42 -13.02 18.45 -13.15
C GLY A 42 -11.77 17.91 -12.47
N ASP A 43 -11.34 18.61 -11.42
CA ASP A 43 -10.26 18.10 -10.56
C ASP A 43 -10.85 17.11 -9.57
N LEU A 44 -10.37 15.87 -9.65
CA LEU A 44 -10.79 14.78 -8.79
C LEU A 44 -9.71 14.39 -7.78
N LYS A 45 -8.62 15.15 -7.68
CA LYS A 45 -7.58 14.89 -6.69
C LYS A 45 -8.17 14.83 -5.27
N GLY A 46 -7.79 13.80 -4.52
CA GLY A 46 -8.33 13.54 -3.19
C GLY A 46 -9.67 12.80 -3.17
N LYS A 47 -10.27 12.52 -4.33
CA LYS A 47 -11.46 11.66 -4.43
C LYS A 47 -11.06 10.20 -4.57
N PHE A 48 -12.06 9.34 -4.42
CA PHE A 48 -11.89 7.90 -4.50
C PHE A 48 -12.76 7.31 -5.61
N TYR A 49 -12.39 6.13 -6.06
CA TYR A 49 -13.12 5.46 -7.13
C TYR A 49 -13.21 3.96 -6.93
N THR A 50 -14.23 3.36 -7.57
CA THR A 50 -14.33 1.93 -7.83
C THR A 50 -14.77 1.69 -9.26
N PHE A 51 -14.49 0.49 -9.76
CA PHE A 51 -15.07 -0.04 -10.97
C PHE A 51 -16.07 -1.13 -10.62
N ASP A 52 -17.14 -1.27 -11.42
CA ASP A 52 -18.07 -2.38 -11.35
C ASP A 52 -18.34 -2.93 -12.75
N ILE A 53 -18.12 -4.24 -12.90
CA ILE A 53 -18.42 -4.99 -14.14
C ILE A 53 -19.67 -5.86 -13.99
N GLY A 54 -20.49 -5.60 -12.97
CA GLY A 54 -21.66 -6.39 -12.60
C GLY A 54 -21.37 -7.56 -11.66
N LYS A 55 -20.19 -7.55 -11.00
CA LYS A 55 -19.79 -8.54 -10.00
C LYS A 55 -19.58 -7.93 -8.61
N GLY A 56 -19.70 -6.63 -8.49
CA GLY A 56 -19.40 -5.85 -7.29
C GLY A 56 -18.28 -4.83 -7.54
N GLU A 57 -18.18 -3.90 -6.61
CA GLU A 57 -17.22 -2.80 -6.71
C GLU A 57 -15.80 -3.21 -6.31
N THR A 58 -14.80 -2.71 -7.06
CA THR A 58 -13.38 -2.96 -6.82
C THR A 58 -12.56 -1.72 -7.19
N PRO A 59 -11.45 -1.41 -6.46
CA PRO A 59 -10.48 -0.41 -6.91
C PRO A 59 -9.74 -0.81 -8.20
N GLY A 60 -9.90 -2.07 -8.62
CA GLY A 60 -9.14 -2.67 -9.71
C GLY A 60 -7.73 -3.10 -9.29
N VAL A 61 -7.13 -3.97 -10.09
CA VAL A 61 -5.82 -4.58 -9.79
C VAL A 61 -4.61 -3.65 -9.99
N PHE A 62 -4.82 -2.49 -10.62
CA PHE A 62 -3.78 -1.52 -10.92
C PHE A 62 -3.85 -0.24 -10.08
N ALA A 63 -4.66 -0.22 -9.04
CA ALA A 63 -4.70 0.91 -8.11
C ALA A 63 -3.30 1.13 -7.50
N LYS A 64 -2.81 2.37 -7.53
CA LYS A 64 -1.50 2.75 -6.96
C LYS A 64 -1.63 3.40 -5.58
N ALA A 65 -2.83 3.79 -5.22
CA ALA A 65 -3.20 4.35 -3.94
C ALA A 65 -4.61 3.90 -3.61
N VAL A 66 -4.88 3.62 -2.35
CA VAL A 66 -6.21 3.22 -1.87
C VAL A 66 -6.57 3.98 -0.61
N GLY A 67 -7.87 4.06 -0.35
CA GLY A 67 -8.42 4.57 0.90
C GLY A 67 -8.33 3.54 2.02
N VAL A 68 -8.84 3.92 3.18
CA VAL A 68 -8.88 3.09 4.39
C VAL A 68 -9.50 1.70 4.09
N ASN A 69 -8.93 0.65 4.69
CA ASN A 69 -9.29 -0.75 4.46
C ASN A 69 -9.16 -1.21 3.00
N GLY A 70 -8.45 -0.46 2.14
CA GLY A 70 -8.25 -0.84 0.74
C GLY A 70 -9.52 -0.97 -0.09
N MET A 71 -10.63 -0.33 0.31
CA MET A 71 -11.94 -0.52 -0.32
C MET A 71 -12.09 0.23 -1.65
N ARG A 72 -11.41 1.36 -1.80
CA ARG A 72 -11.52 2.24 -2.97
C ARG A 72 -10.15 2.67 -3.44
N GLY A 73 -9.95 2.75 -4.73
CA GLY A 73 -8.79 3.41 -5.31
C GLY A 73 -8.83 4.91 -5.01
N ALA A 74 -7.66 5.51 -4.79
CA ALA A 74 -7.55 6.94 -4.52
C ALA A 74 -6.93 7.68 -5.71
N ILE A 75 -7.44 8.87 -6.00
CA ILE A 75 -6.94 9.75 -7.04
C ILE A 75 -5.94 10.72 -6.38
N VAL A 76 -4.66 10.45 -6.54
CA VAL A 76 -3.57 11.18 -5.91
C VAL A 76 -2.58 11.71 -6.93
N ASP A 77 -1.95 12.84 -6.62
CA ASP A 77 -0.73 13.24 -7.29
C ASP A 77 0.45 12.51 -6.64
N MET A 78 1.08 11.61 -7.40
CA MET A 78 2.19 10.81 -6.90
C MET A 78 3.42 11.65 -6.50
N ALA A 79 3.56 12.87 -7.02
CA ALA A 79 4.62 13.78 -6.62
C ALA A 79 4.47 14.24 -5.15
N GLU A 80 3.24 14.39 -4.65
CA GLU A 80 2.94 14.76 -3.26
C GLU A 80 3.31 13.65 -2.26
N THR A 81 3.47 12.41 -2.74
CA THR A 81 3.90 11.26 -1.93
C THR A 81 5.40 11.19 -1.74
N ASN A 82 6.19 12.05 -2.39
CA ASN A 82 7.64 12.04 -2.26
C ASN A 82 8.08 12.81 -1.01
N PRO A 83 8.88 12.22 -0.13
CA PRO A 83 9.57 12.98 0.90
C PRO A 83 10.65 13.87 0.27
N GLN A 84 11.09 14.86 1.01
CA GLN A 84 12.16 15.76 0.55
C GLN A 84 13.42 15.00 0.15
N GLY A 85 13.91 15.24 -1.07
CA GLY A 85 15.11 14.61 -1.61
C GLY A 85 14.92 13.17 -2.09
N TRP A 86 13.67 12.72 -2.27
CA TRP A 86 13.36 11.38 -2.78
C TRP A 86 13.96 11.12 -4.16
N GLU A 87 14.00 12.12 -5.01
CA GLU A 87 14.58 12.07 -6.35
C GLU A 87 16.09 11.75 -6.37
N ASN A 88 16.77 11.97 -5.24
CA ASN A 88 18.19 11.69 -5.05
C ASN A 88 18.44 10.43 -4.20
N ASP A 89 17.39 9.68 -3.85
CA ASP A 89 17.54 8.47 -3.05
C ASP A 89 18.33 7.41 -3.83
N GLN A 90 19.33 6.82 -3.16
CA GLN A 90 20.22 5.84 -3.75
C GLN A 90 20.22 4.57 -2.90
N ARG A 91 19.83 3.45 -3.52
CA ARG A 91 19.96 2.14 -2.87
C ARG A 91 21.45 1.84 -2.58
N PRO A 92 21.82 1.45 -1.36
CA PRO A 92 23.21 1.10 -1.03
C PRO A 92 23.76 0.02 -1.98
N VAL A 93 24.98 0.21 -2.45
CA VAL A 93 25.66 -0.75 -3.35
C VAL A 93 26.29 -1.86 -2.52
N ILE A 94 26.21 -3.10 -3.01
CA ILE A 94 26.95 -4.26 -2.52
C ILE A 94 27.79 -4.82 -3.66
N GLN A 95 28.96 -5.37 -3.34
CA GLN A 95 29.86 -5.96 -4.33
C GLN A 95 29.41 -7.38 -4.74
N SER A 96 28.90 -8.15 -3.79
CA SER A 96 28.43 -9.51 -3.99
C SER A 96 27.15 -9.76 -3.18
N PRO A 97 26.22 -10.61 -3.66
CA PRO A 97 25.13 -11.08 -2.83
C PRO A 97 25.57 -11.77 -1.53
N ALA A 98 26.78 -12.36 -1.51
CA ALA A 98 27.35 -12.97 -0.32
C ALA A 98 27.72 -11.96 0.79
N ASP A 99 27.79 -10.65 0.47
CA ASP A 99 28.07 -9.59 1.43
C ASP A 99 26.81 -9.15 2.20
N LEU A 100 25.63 -9.70 1.86
CA LEU A 100 24.39 -9.37 2.55
C LEU A 100 24.34 -10.02 3.94
N VAL A 101 24.11 -9.17 4.94
CA VAL A 101 23.69 -9.57 6.28
C VAL A 101 22.25 -9.11 6.44
N ILE A 102 21.32 -10.06 6.31
CA ILE A 102 19.89 -9.79 6.23
C ILE A 102 19.24 -9.98 7.58
N TYR A 103 18.44 -9.02 8.00
CA TYR A 103 17.56 -9.13 9.15
C TYR A 103 16.10 -9.17 8.68
N GLU A 104 15.46 -10.32 8.86
CA GLU A 104 14.03 -10.47 8.58
C GLU A 104 13.23 -9.95 9.76
N MET A 105 12.20 -9.17 9.49
CA MET A 105 11.41 -8.53 10.55
C MET A 105 9.98 -8.24 10.12
N HIS A 106 9.09 -8.28 11.11
CA HIS A 106 7.73 -7.78 11.01
C HIS A 106 7.66 -6.34 11.53
N TRP A 107 6.98 -5.45 10.81
CA TRP A 107 6.88 -4.02 11.15
C TRP A 107 6.46 -3.74 12.58
N ARG A 108 5.35 -4.34 12.96
CA ARG A 108 4.75 -4.12 14.25
C ARG A 108 5.63 -4.71 15.36
N ASP A 109 6.05 -5.94 15.22
CA ASP A 109 6.78 -6.66 16.25
C ASP A 109 8.14 -6.04 16.55
N PHE A 110 8.80 -5.50 15.55
CA PHE A 110 10.09 -4.81 15.72
C PHE A 110 10.01 -3.63 16.70
N SER A 111 8.88 -2.94 16.78
CA SER A 111 8.80 -1.65 17.46
C SER A 111 7.66 -1.51 18.46
N ILE A 112 6.68 -2.44 18.49
CA ILE A 112 5.43 -2.25 19.25
C ILE A 112 5.63 -2.30 20.76
N ASP A 113 6.60 -3.09 21.25
CA ASP A 113 6.86 -3.22 22.67
C ASP A 113 7.33 -1.90 23.28
N VAL A 114 6.93 -1.65 24.53
CA VAL A 114 7.30 -0.43 25.25
C VAL A 114 8.81 -0.33 25.46
N SER A 115 9.50 -1.45 25.59
CA SER A 115 10.95 -1.51 25.79
C SER A 115 11.75 -1.05 24.58
N SER A 116 11.15 -1.03 23.36
CA SER A 116 11.79 -0.48 22.17
C SER A 116 12.20 0.98 22.37
N GLY A 117 11.42 1.72 23.16
CA GLY A 117 11.63 3.15 23.41
C GLY A 117 11.45 4.02 22.16
N LEU A 118 10.86 3.46 21.10
CA LEU A 118 10.53 4.18 19.87
C LEU A 118 9.21 4.94 20.05
N LYS A 119 9.04 6.03 19.29
CA LYS A 119 7.84 6.88 19.33
C LYS A 119 6.76 6.36 18.40
N ASN A 120 7.13 6.02 17.16
CA ASN A 120 6.22 5.60 16.11
C ASN A 120 6.03 4.07 16.09
N LYS A 121 5.63 3.50 17.24
CA LYS A 121 5.52 2.05 17.42
C LYS A 121 4.58 1.39 16.43
N GLY A 122 5.03 0.31 15.81
CA GLY A 122 4.26 -0.44 14.82
C GLY A 122 4.01 0.30 13.50
N LYS A 123 4.73 1.39 13.21
CA LYS A 123 4.54 2.24 12.03
C LYS A 123 5.78 2.26 11.15
N PHE A 124 5.61 2.59 9.86
CA PHE A 124 6.73 2.82 8.93
C PHE A 124 7.78 3.75 9.53
N LEU A 125 7.34 4.82 10.17
CA LEU A 125 8.21 5.83 10.73
C LEU A 125 9.08 5.34 11.91
N ALA A 126 8.77 4.20 12.51
CA ALA A 126 9.66 3.61 13.55
C ALA A 126 11.07 3.38 13.00
N LEU A 127 11.20 2.96 11.75
CA LEU A 127 12.49 2.71 11.09
C LEU A 127 13.19 3.98 10.57
N THR A 128 12.61 5.15 10.78
CA THR A 128 13.28 6.44 10.56
C THR A 128 13.94 6.98 11.82
N GLU A 129 13.63 6.39 12.97
CA GLU A 129 14.12 6.87 14.26
C GLU A 129 15.60 6.44 14.48
N PRO A 130 16.46 7.36 14.99
CA PRO A 130 17.88 7.07 15.18
C PRO A 130 18.15 5.80 15.99
N LYS A 131 17.36 5.54 17.03
CA LYS A 131 17.49 4.37 17.90
C LYS A 131 17.27 3.05 17.15
N ALA A 132 16.28 3.00 16.25
CA ALA A 132 16.02 1.83 15.42
C ALA A 132 17.16 1.58 14.43
N ILE A 133 17.61 2.64 13.77
CA ILE A 133 18.71 2.57 12.81
C ILE A 133 20.01 2.17 13.51
N GLU A 134 20.32 2.74 14.67
CA GLU A 134 21.49 2.39 15.47
C GLU A 134 21.47 0.92 15.89
N HIS A 135 20.32 0.42 16.32
CA HIS A 135 20.16 -0.99 16.67
C HIS A 135 20.52 -1.91 15.50
N LEU A 136 19.96 -1.65 14.32
CA LEU A 136 20.26 -2.43 13.11
C LEU A 136 21.74 -2.36 12.71
N LYS A 137 22.35 -1.18 12.81
CA LYS A 137 23.79 -1.00 12.54
C LYS A 137 24.66 -1.75 13.55
N ASN A 138 24.32 -1.72 14.82
CA ASN A 138 25.07 -2.44 15.87
C ASN A 138 24.99 -3.96 15.73
N LEU A 139 23.92 -4.48 15.12
CA LEU A 139 23.83 -5.88 14.71
C LEU A 139 24.68 -6.23 13.49
N GLY A 140 25.27 -5.23 12.81
CA GLY A 140 26.04 -5.44 11.58
C GLY A 140 25.17 -5.73 10.34
N VAL A 141 23.89 -5.41 10.41
CA VAL A 141 22.91 -5.64 9.32
C VAL A 141 23.11 -4.59 8.22
N ASN A 142 23.10 -5.03 6.97
CA ASN A 142 23.15 -4.14 5.79
C ASN A 142 21.93 -4.30 4.87
N ALA A 143 21.01 -5.19 5.22
CA ALA A 143 19.70 -5.31 4.57
C ALA A 143 18.62 -5.72 5.59
N VAL A 144 17.46 -5.11 5.50
CA VAL A 144 16.25 -5.56 6.19
C VAL A 144 15.33 -6.24 5.18
N HIS A 145 14.87 -7.45 5.52
CA HIS A 145 13.84 -8.18 4.79
C HIS A 145 12.55 -8.05 5.56
N ILE A 146 11.62 -7.27 5.00
CA ILE A 146 10.42 -6.87 5.73
C ILE A 146 9.27 -7.76 5.25
N LEU A 147 8.56 -8.38 6.21
CA LEU A 147 7.35 -9.16 5.96
C LEU A 147 6.36 -8.35 5.12
N PRO A 148 5.38 -9.00 4.46
CA PRO A 148 4.56 -8.33 3.45
C PRO A 148 4.02 -6.98 3.91
N SER A 149 4.27 -5.96 3.10
CA SER A 149 3.94 -4.56 3.36
C SER A 149 2.89 -4.01 2.38
N PHE A 150 2.38 -4.87 1.49
CA PHE A 150 1.25 -4.52 0.64
C PHE A 150 -0.03 -4.56 1.44
N ASP A 151 -0.97 -3.69 1.05
CA ASP A 151 -2.30 -3.60 1.63
C ASP A 151 -2.98 -4.98 1.66
N TYR A 152 -3.29 -5.45 2.85
CA TYR A 152 -3.85 -6.77 3.13
C TYR A 152 -5.21 -6.67 3.84
N ALA A 153 -5.95 -7.78 3.94
CA ALA A 153 -7.37 -7.74 4.28
C ALA A 153 -7.70 -7.85 5.76
N SER A 154 -6.87 -8.56 6.55
CA SER A 154 -7.28 -9.02 7.89
C SER A 154 -7.06 -8.02 9.03
N VAL A 155 -6.67 -6.78 8.75
CA VAL A 155 -6.61 -5.70 9.74
C VAL A 155 -7.65 -4.64 9.40
N ASP A 156 -8.50 -4.32 10.37
CA ASP A 156 -9.42 -3.18 10.25
C ASP A 156 -8.68 -1.89 10.59
N GLU A 157 -8.30 -1.14 9.55
CA GLU A 157 -7.56 0.11 9.68
C GLU A 157 -8.36 1.22 10.40
N THR A 158 -9.67 1.03 10.58
CA THR A 158 -10.51 1.96 11.35
C THR A 158 -10.48 1.74 12.86
N LYS A 159 -9.81 0.65 13.32
CA LYS A 159 -9.76 0.24 14.72
C LYS A 159 -8.33 -0.03 15.19
N LEU A 160 -7.39 0.81 14.80
CA LEU A 160 -5.97 0.65 15.14
C LEU A 160 -5.63 0.92 16.62
N ASP A 161 -6.59 1.37 17.39
CA ASP A 161 -6.52 1.48 18.87
C ASP A 161 -6.70 0.13 19.57
N THR A 162 -7.18 -0.89 18.86
CA THR A 162 -7.31 -2.26 19.36
C THR A 162 -6.18 -3.14 18.80
N PRO A 163 -5.64 -4.08 19.62
CA PRO A 163 -4.62 -5.01 19.15
C PRO A 163 -5.16 -5.87 17.99
N GLN A 164 -4.50 -5.78 16.86
CA GLN A 164 -4.74 -6.63 15.68
C GLN A 164 -3.39 -7.09 15.16
N TYR A 165 -3.28 -8.36 14.84
CA TYR A 165 -2.06 -8.95 14.35
C TYR A 165 -2.29 -9.64 13.01
N ASN A 166 -1.40 -9.36 12.06
CA ASN A 166 -1.36 -10.04 10.78
C ASN A 166 0.09 -10.05 10.26
N TRP A 167 0.50 -11.16 9.69
CA TRP A 167 1.81 -11.27 9.04
C TRP A 167 1.85 -10.63 7.66
N GLY A 168 0.69 -10.26 7.09
CA GLY A 168 0.60 -9.61 5.78
C GLY A 168 0.47 -10.58 4.60
N TYR A 169 0.30 -11.88 4.83
CA TYR A 169 0.21 -12.89 3.77
C TYR A 169 -1.21 -13.09 3.20
N ASP A 170 -2.07 -12.11 3.33
CA ASP A 170 -3.41 -12.07 2.75
C ASP A 170 -3.61 -10.80 1.89
N PRO A 171 -2.83 -10.65 0.80
CA PRO A 171 -2.80 -9.43 0.01
C PRO A 171 -4.14 -9.11 -0.63
N LYS A 172 -4.53 -7.84 -0.55
CA LYS A 172 -5.74 -7.27 -1.14
C LYS A 172 -5.43 -6.33 -2.29
N ASN A 173 -4.58 -5.33 -2.07
CA ASN A 173 -4.14 -4.39 -3.09
C ASN A 173 -2.62 -4.46 -3.27
N TYR A 174 -2.19 -5.04 -4.39
CA TYR A 174 -0.77 -5.21 -4.70
C TYR A 174 -0.11 -3.87 -5.02
N ASN A 175 1.16 -3.72 -4.62
CA ASN A 175 1.98 -2.53 -4.86
C ASN A 175 1.42 -1.25 -4.23
N VAL A 176 0.58 -1.38 -3.20
CA VAL A 176 0.06 -0.29 -2.38
C VAL A 176 0.50 -0.53 -0.95
N PRO A 177 1.14 0.42 -0.26
CA PRO A 177 1.55 0.22 1.13
C PRO A 177 0.37 0.02 2.08
N GLU A 178 0.52 -0.89 3.05
CA GLU A 178 -0.46 -1.20 4.08
C GLU A 178 -0.76 0.02 4.96
N GLY A 179 -2.05 0.29 5.18
CA GLY A 179 -2.46 1.48 5.92
C GLY A 179 -2.30 1.39 7.43
N SER A 180 -2.35 0.18 8.01
CA SER A 180 -2.17 0.01 9.46
C SER A 180 -0.76 0.40 9.93
N TYR A 181 0.22 0.39 9.04
CA TYR A 181 1.59 0.87 9.31
C TYR A 181 1.77 2.37 9.09
N SER A 182 0.77 3.08 8.59
CA SER A 182 0.76 4.53 8.44
C SER A 182 0.26 5.22 9.71
N THR A 183 0.67 6.46 9.93
CA THR A 183 0.14 7.29 11.02
C THR A 183 -1.28 7.78 10.73
N ASP A 184 -1.67 7.82 9.46
CA ASP A 184 -3.02 8.16 9.01
C ASP A 184 -3.47 7.22 7.87
N PRO A 185 -4.19 6.14 8.18
CA PRO A 185 -4.68 5.20 7.18
C PRO A 185 -5.76 5.78 6.25
N TYR A 186 -6.43 6.86 6.67
CA TYR A 186 -7.47 7.52 5.88
C TYR A 186 -6.89 8.36 4.75
N ASN A 187 -5.63 8.80 4.87
CA ASN A 187 -4.96 9.61 3.87
C ASN A 187 -4.02 8.75 2.99
N PRO A 188 -4.40 8.48 1.74
CA PRO A 188 -3.59 7.63 0.85
C PRO A 188 -2.21 8.23 0.51
N VAL A 189 -2.05 9.55 0.55
CA VAL A 189 -0.75 10.20 0.36
C VAL A 189 0.18 9.91 1.53
N THR A 190 -0.34 9.96 2.77
CA THR A 190 0.45 9.74 3.98
C THR A 190 1.06 8.34 4.00
N ARG A 191 0.28 7.27 3.73
CA ARG A 191 0.80 5.90 3.75
C ARG A 191 1.96 5.69 2.76
N ILE A 192 1.86 6.24 1.56
CA ILE A 192 2.91 6.11 0.54
C ILE A 192 4.13 6.94 0.93
N LYS A 193 3.92 8.14 1.42
CA LYS A 193 5.01 9.05 1.83
C LYS A 193 5.81 8.49 2.99
N GLU A 194 5.16 7.97 4.02
CA GLU A 194 5.83 7.38 5.18
C GLU A 194 6.61 6.11 4.81
N PHE A 195 6.06 5.27 3.92
CA PHE A 195 6.79 4.14 3.37
C PHE A 195 8.07 4.60 2.65
N LYS A 196 7.99 5.63 1.82
CA LYS A 196 9.16 6.21 1.14
C LYS A 196 10.16 6.83 2.13
N GLN A 197 9.69 7.52 3.16
CA GLN A 197 10.55 8.08 4.22
C GLN A 197 11.36 6.99 4.93
N MET A 198 10.73 5.87 5.24
CA MET A 198 11.39 4.71 5.81
C MET A 198 12.46 4.16 4.88
N VAL A 199 12.14 3.90 3.61
CA VAL A 199 13.13 3.43 2.62
C VAL A 199 14.32 4.39 2.54
N GLN A 200 14.04 5.69 2.42
CA GLN A 200 15.08 6.72 2.32
C GLN A 200 15.97 6.79 3.58
N ALA A 201 15.38 6.65 4.77
CA ALA A 201 16.14 6.67 6.02
C ALA A 201 17.07 5.45 6.15
N LEU A 202 16.60 4.27 5.78
CA LEU A 202 17.41 3.05 5.76
C LEU A 202 18.50 3.12 4.70
N HIS A 203 18.22 3.60 3.49
CA HIS A 203 19.21 3.80 2.44
C HIS A 203 20.32 4.78 2.88
N LYS A 204 19.95 5.90 3.50
CA LYS A 204 20.92 6.86 4.08
C LYS A 204 21.80 6.23 5.16
N ALA A 205 21.28 5.24 5.88
CA ALA A 205 22.03 4.50 6.90
C ALA A 205 22.91 3.38 6.34
N GLY A 206 22.90 3.16 5.01
CA GLY A 206 23.62 2.08 4.34
C GLY A 206 22.89 0.72 4.41
N ILE A 207 21.61 0.72 4.76
CA ILE A 207 20.79 -0.49 4.90
C ILE A 207 19.83 -0.60 3.70
N ARG A 208 19.86 -1.74 3.01
CA ARG A 208 18.95 -2.05 1.89
C ARG A 208 17.61 -2.49 2.42
N VAL A 209 16.57 -2.28 1.62
CA VAL A 209 15.22 -2.78 1.90
C VAL A 209 14.88 -3.88 0.91
N ILE A 210 14.47 -5.03 1.43
CA ILE A 210 13.94 -6.17 0.69
C ILE A 210 12.49 -6.33 1.12
N LEU A 211 11.59 -6.37 0.16
CA LEU A 211 10.15 -6.56 0.44
C LEU A 211 9.79 -8.02 0.19
N ASP A 212 9.15 -8.63 1.18
CA ASP A 212 8.45 -9.91 0.99
C ASP A 212 7.17 -9.66 0.18
N VAL A 213 6.93 -10.47 -0.82
CA VAL A 213 5.80 -10.32 -1.73
C VAL A 213 5.06 -11.63 -1.95
N VAL A 214 3.74 -11.56 -1.94
CA VAL A 214 2.84 -12.71 -2.10
C VAL A 214 2.13 -12.61 -3.44
N TYR A 215 2.57 -13.38 -4.43
CA TYR A 215 1.98 -13.40 -5.77
C TYR A 215 1.26 -14.71 -6.10
N ASN A 216 1.27 -15.69 -5.19
CA ASN A 216 0.69 -17.01 -5.40
C ASN A 216 -0.77 -17.12 -4.96
N HIS A 217 -1.28 -16.18 -4.17
CA HIS A 217 -2.69 -16.14 -3.76
C HIS A 217 -3.13 -14.72 -3.40
N THR A 218 -4.44 -14.52 -3.25
CA THR A 218 -5.10 -13.32 -2.74
C THR A 218 -5.78 -13.64 -1.41
N PHE A 219 -6.21 -12.61 -0.69
CA PHE A 219 -6.93 -12.77 0.59
C PHE A 219 -8.22 -13.59 0.47
N ASP A 220 -8.86 -13.58 -0.70
CA ASP A 220 -10.12 -14.26 -0.99
C ASP A 220 -10.19 -14.55 -2.49
N ILE A 221 -10.76 -15.69 -2.88
CA ILE A 221 -10.88 -16.07 -4.29
C ILE A 221 -12.01 -15.28 -4.95
N ASP A 222 -13.19 -15.28 -4.34
CA ASP A 222 -14.41 -14.75 -4.95
C ASP A 222 -14.49 -13.22 -4.87
N ASN A 223 -14.00 -12.64 -3.77
CA ASN A 223 -14.06 -11.20 -3.50
C ASN A 223 -12.73 -10.47 -3.78
N SER A 224 -11.77 -11.14 -4.40
CA SER A 224 -10.51 -10.49 -4.79
C SER A 224 -10.73 -9.46 -5.88
N ASN A 225 -9.88 -8.43 -5.90
CA ASN A 225 -9.87 -7.45 -6.98
C ASN A 225 -9.66 -8.08 -8.35
N PHE A 226 -8.97 -9.22 -8.43
CA PHE A 226 -8.82 -9.98 -9.68
C PHE A 226 -10.15 -10.55 -10.16
N ASN A 227 -10.88 -11.27 -9.31
CA ASN A 227 -12.16 -11.83 -9.70
C ASN A 227 -13.21 -10.76 -10.02
N LEU A 228 -13.20 -9.66 -9.28
CA LEU A 228 -14.12 -8.55 -9.50
C LEU A 228 -13.77 -7.70 -10.74
N THR A 229 -12.54 -7.82 -11.26
CA THR A 229 -12.07 -7.06 -12.46
C THR A 229 -12.14 -7.89 -13.75
N TYR A 230 -12.00 -9.22 -13.66
CA TYR A 230 -11.95 -10.16 -14.79
C TYR A 230 -13.08 -11.20 -14.65
#